data_0c4e81559e3b4d85a2a3bfcb148c1222
#
_entry.id   0c4e81559e3b4d85a2a3bfcb148c1222
#
_cell.length_a   1.000
_cell.length_b   1.000
_cell.length_c   1.000
_cell.angle_alpha   90.00
_cell.angle_beta   90.00
_cell.angle_gamma   90.00
#
_symmetry.space_group_name_H-M   'P 1'
#
loop_
_entity.id
_entity.type
_entity.pdbx_description
1 polymer ?
#
loop_
_entity_poly.entity_id
_entity_poly.type
_entity_poly.pdbx_seq_one_letter_code
_entity_poly.pdbx_strand_id
1 'polypeptide(L)'
;MKRRSNEQSLGEVISDFLKESGWQQKLDEVQIITEWDKLLGATFGKYTNELFIQNRVLHIRLKSSVIRQELSYRKTDIVNQLNDAVGKVVINDIILK
;
A
#
# COMPACT_ATOMS: atom_id res chain seq x y z
N MET A 1 31.92 17.98 -14.67
CA MET A 1 31.05 18.19 -15.69
C MET A 1 30.11 19.29 -15.41
N LYS A 2 29.71 19.86 -16.44
CA LYS A 2 28.96 20.91 -16.22
C LYS A 2 27.58 20.61 -16.57
N ARG A 3 26.69 21.05 -15.80
CA ARG A 3 25.38 20.78 -16.08
C ARG A 3 24.81 21.79 -16.94
N ARG A 4 23.99 21.39 -17.82
CA ARG A 4 23.24 22.30 -18.62
C ARG A 4 22.02 22.70 -17.83
N SER A 5 21.38 23.79 -18.21
CA SER A 5 20.23 24.28 -17.49
C SER A 5 19.07 23.32 -17.48
N ASN A 6 18.99 22.44 -18.47
CA ASN A 6 17.94 21.44 -18.54
C ASN A 6 18.39 20.07 -18.07
N GLU A 7 19.55 19.98 -17.46
CA GLU A 7 20.01 18.73 -16.91
C GLU A 7 19.30 18.43 -15.62
N GLN A 8 19.03 17.18 -15.41
CA GLN A 8 18.47 16.70 -14.17
C GLN A 8 19.52 15.93 -13.40
N SER A 9 19.40 15.87 -12.08
CA SER A 9 20.24 15.01 -11.28
C SER A 9 19.90 13.57 -11.61
N LEU A 10 20.81 12.65 -11.29
CA LEU A 10 20.56 11.22 -11.49
C LEU A 10 19.31 10.78 -10.75
N GLY A 11 19.11 11.27 -9.51
CA GLY A 11 17.93 10.94 -8.75
C GLY A 11 16.65 11.41 -9.41
N GLU A 12 16.67 12.60 -10.01
CA GLU A 12 15.50 13.11 -10.71
C GLU A 12 15.16 12.28 -11.93
N VAL A 13 16.18 11.88 -12.70
CA VAL A 13 15.96 11.04 -13.88
C VAL A 13 15.37 9.69 -13.48
N ILE A 14 15.88 9.07 -12.44
CA ILE A 14 15.38 7.80 -11.96
C ILE A 14 13.94 7.94 -11.44
N SER A 15 13.66 9.02 -10.72
CA SER A 15 12.33 9.29 -10.21
C SER A 15 11.32 9.42 -11.35
N ASP A 16 11.68 10.16 -12.40
CA ASP A 16 10.81 10.32 -13.56
C ASP A 16 10.56 8.99 -14.26
N PHE A 17 11.61 8.19 -14.40
CA PHE A 17 11.49 6.87 -15.03
C PHE A 17 10.54 5.98 -14.22
N LEU A 18 10.67 5.98 -12.90
CA LEU A 18 9.83 5.17 -12.03
C LEU A 18 8.36 5.58 -12.13
N LYS A 19 8.10 6.88 -12.22
CA LYS A 19 6.75 7.38 -12.38
C LYS A 19 6.15 6.94 -13.70
N GLU A 20 6.90 7.06 -14.77
CA GLU A 20 6.42 6.72 -16.10
C GLU A 20 6.18 5.22 -16.26
N SER A 21 6.99 4.41 -15.61
CA SER A 21 6.87 2.94 -15.70
C SER A 21 5.88 2.34 -14.72
N GLY A 22 5.32 3.16 -13.81
CA GLY A 22 4.42 2.66 -12.78
C GLY A 22 5.12 2.07 -11.57
N TRP A 23 6.45 2.16 -11.52
CA TRP A 23 7.20 1.62 -10.39
C TRP A 23 6.89 2.32 -9.07
N GLN A 24 6.63 3.62 -9.13
CA GLN A 24 6.30 4.37 -7.92
C GLN A 24 5.03 3.83 -7.28
N GLN A 25 4.03 3.54 -8.09
CA GLN A 25 2.78 2.98 -7.59
C GLN A 25 3.02 1.60 -6.96
N LYS A 26 3.84 0.78 -7.59
CA LYS A 26 4.16 -0.54 -7.04
C LYS A 26 4.91 -0.43 -5.72
N LEU A 27 5.83 0.50 -5.60
CA LEU A 27 6.55 0.74 -4.35
C LEU A 27 5.59 1.20 -3.25
N ASP A 28 4.66 2.10 -3.60
CA ASP A 28 3.66 2.56 -2.65
C ASP A 28 2.80 1.41 -2.16
N GLU A 29 2.42 0.51 -3.06
CA GLU A 29 1.62 -0.66 -2.70
C GLU A 29 2.39 -1.60 -1.76
N VAL A 30 3.68 -1.79 -2.03
CA VAL A 30 4.52 -2.59 -1.14
C VAL A 30 4.58 -1.96 0.25
N GLN A 31 4.65 -0.64 0.30
CA GLN A 31 4.66 0.06 1.58
C GLN A 31 3.35 -0.13 2.35
N ILE A 32 2.22 -0.12 1.66
CA ILE A 32 0.93 -0.38 2.30
C ILE A 32 0.91 -1.78 2.90
N ILE A 33 1.38 -2.77 2.16
CA ILE A 33 1.41 -4.16 2.64
C ILE A 33 2.34 -4.29 3.85
N THR A 34 3.49 -3.60 3.81
CA THR A 34 4.42 -3.59 4.92
C THR A 34 3.78 -2.96 6.17
N GLU A 35 3.06 -1.86 6.00
CA GLU A 35 2.38 -1.21 7.12
C GLU A 35 1.24 -2.07 7.66
N TRP A 36 0.54 -2.79 6.79
CA TRP A 36 -0.45 -3.76 7.23
C TRP A 36 0.18 -4.78 8.17
N ASP A 37 1.33 -5.35 7.78
CA ASP A 37 2.02 -6.33 8.61
C ASP A 37 2.40 -5.74 9.97
N LYS A 38 2.88 -4.51 9.98
CA LYS A 38 3.28 -3.85 11.23
C LYS A 38 2.09 -3.57 12.14
N LEU A 39 0.99 -3.09 11.57
CA LEU A 39 -0.15 -2.63 12.34
C LEU A 39 -1.08 -3.77 12.74
N LEU A 40 -1.28 -4.73 11.85
CA LEU A 40 -2.31 -5.74 12.02
C LEU A 40 -1.80 -7.17 11.86
N GLY A 41 -0.64 -7.34 11.24
CA GLY A 41 -0.12 -8.68 10.97
C GLY A 41 0.16 -9.48 12.23
N ALA A 42 0.58 -8.83 13.30
CA ALA A 42 0.87 -9.52 14.55
C ALA A 42 -0.40 -10.16 15.13
N THR A 43 -1.55 -9.54 14.92
CA THR A 43 -2.82 -10.03 15.45
C THR A 43 -3.56 -10.90 14.44
N PHE A 44 -3.58 -10.48 13.17
CA PHE A 44 -4.43 -11.10 12.16
C PHE A 44 -3.66 -11.84 11.08
N GLY A 45 -2.33 -11.77 11.08
CA GLY A 45 -1.52 -12.35 10.02
C GLY A 45 -1.75 -13.84 9.82
N LYS A 46 -1.89 -14.58 10.92
CA LYS A 46 -2.10 -16.03 10.83
C LYS A 46 -3.46 -16.40 10.27
N TYR A 47 -4.40 -15.45 10.22
CA TYR A 47 -5.72 -15.67 9.64
C TYR A 47 -5.81 -15.15 8.20
N THR A 48 -4.74 -14.57 7.68
CA THR A 48 -4.70 -13.99 6.34
C THR A 48 -4.16 -15.00 5.35
N ASN A 49 -4.98 -15.40 4.38
CA ASN A 49 -4.56 -16.31 3.32
C ASN A 49 -3.91 -15.57 2.16
N GLU A 50 -4.40 -14.39 1.86
CA GLU A 50 -3.99 -13.67 0.67
C GLU A 50 -4.14 -12.18 0.90
N LEU A 51 -3.19 -11.40 0.39
CA LEU A 51 -3.15 -9.96 0.56
C LEU A 51 -2.54 -9.35 -0.69
N PHE A 52 -3.31 -8.52 -1.40
CA PHE A 52 -2.80 -7.84 -2.58
C PHE A 52 -3.59 -6.57 -2.83
N ILE A 53 -3.03 -5.68 -3.67
CA ILE A 53 -3.66 -4.42 -4.03
C ILE A 53 -3.94 -4.42 -5.52
N GLN A 54 -5.15 -4.04 -5.89
CA GLN A 54 -5.54 -3.91 -7.28
C GLN A 54 -6.50 -2.74 -7.41
N ASN A 55 -6.26 -1.86 -8.37
CA ASN A 55 -7.09 -0.69 -8.62
C ASN A 55 -7.30 0.16 -7.36
N ARG A 56 -6.22 0.32 -6.58
CA ARG A 56 -6.21 1.11 -5.35
C ARG A 56 -7.12 0.55 -4.27
N VAL A 57 -7.40 -0.73 -4.33
CA VAL A 57 -8.18 -1.44 -3.33
C VAL A 57 -7.34 -2.55 -2.73
N LEU A 58 -7.28 -2.62 -1.41
CA LEU A 58 -6.57 -3.68 -0.71
C LEU A 58 -7.51 -4.87 -0.57
N HIS A 59 -7.13 -5.99 -1.15
CA HIS A 59 -7.89 -7.23 -1.09
C HIS A 59 -7.28 -8.13 -0.03
N ILE A 60 -8.09 -8.56 0.91
CA ILE A 60 -7.65 -9.42 2.01
C ILE A 60 -8.56 -10.64 2.05
N ARG A 61 -7.97 -11.83 1.91
CA ARG A 61 -8.69 -13.08 2.07
C ARG A 61 -8.37 -13.65 3.43
N LEU A 62 -9.40 -13.89 4.22
CA LEU A 62 -9.26 -14.31 5.61
C LEU A 62 -9.79 -15.71 5.81
N LYS A 63 -9.17 -16.45 6.72
CA LYS A 63 -9.61 -17.80 7.08
C LYS A 63 -10.79 -17.82 8.04
N SER A 64 -10.99 -16.71 8.75
CA SER A 64 -12.00 -16.65 9.82
C SER A 64 -13.08 -15.66 9.46
N SER A 65 -14.34 -16.10 9.49
CA SER A 65 -15.47 -15.21 9.27
C SER A 65 -15.64 -14.21 10.41
N VAL A 66 -15.26 -14.61 11.61
CA VAL A 66 -15.33 -13.71 12.77
C VAL A 66 -14.36 -12.55 12.60
N ILE A 67 -13.12 -12.86 12.20
CA ILE A 67 -12.11 -11.83 11.94
C ILE A 67 -12.55 -10.93 10.79
N ARG A 68 -13.11 -11.53 9.74
CA ARG A 68 -13.59 -10.75 8.59
C ARG A 68 -14.66 -9.75 9.01
N GLN A 69 -15.60 -10.20 9.83
CA GLN A 69 -16.65 -9.32 10.32
C GLN A 69 -16.09 -8.21 11.20
N GLU A 70 -15.16 -8.56 12.09
CA GLU A 70 -14.52 -7.58 12.96
C GLU A 70 -13.81 -6.50 12.15
N LEU A 71 -13.05 -6.90 11.13
CA LEU A 71 -12.34 -5.95 10.30
C LEU A 71 -13.30 -5.11 9.44
N SER A 72 -14.44 -5.67 9.07
CA SER A 72 -15.40 -4.94 8.24
C SER A 72 -15.94 -3.69 8.94
N TYR A 73 -15.98 -3.69 10.25
CA TYR A 73 -16.42 -2.52 11.02
C TYR A 73 -15.34 -1.44 11.10
N ARG A 74 -14.11 -1.75 10.69
CA ARG A 74 -12.97 -0.85 10.81
C ARG A 74 -12.37 -0.45 9.47
N LYS A 75 -13.05 -0.72 8.38
CA LYS A 75 -12.47 -0.50 7.04
C LYS A 75 -11.94 0.91 6.85
N THR A 76 -12.77 1.91 7.16
CA THR A 76 -12.37 3.29 6.95
C THR A 76 -11.17 3.65 7.82
N ASP A 77 -11.18 3.23 9.08
CA ASP A 77 -10.07 3.51 9.97
C ASP A 77 -8.78 2.85 9.47
N ILE A 78 -8.87 1.61 9.01
CA ILE A 78 -7.71 0.89 8.52
C ILE A 78 -7.14 1.55 7.27
N VAL A 79 -8.01 1.94 6.33
CA VAL A 79 -7.57 2.66 5.12
C VAL A 79 -6.83 3.93 5.51
N ASN A 80 -7.40 4.69 6.43
CA ASN A 80 -6.77 5.94 6.86
C ASN A 80 -5.45 5.71 7.57
N GLN A 81 -5.38 4.71 8.44
CA GLN A 81 -4.15 4.40 9.16
C GLN A 81 -3.03 3.97 8.21
N LEU A 82 -3.36 3.14 7.23
CA LEU A 82 -2.37 2.67 6.28
C LEU A 82 -1.87 3.80 5.39
N ASN A 83 -2.77 4.62 4.88
CA ASN A 83 -2.38 5.77 4.05
C ASN A 83 -1.56 6.77 4.85
N ASP A 84 -1.95 7.04 6.09
CA ASP A 84 -1.21 7.96 6.95
C ASP A 84 0.19 7.44 7.23
N ALA A 85 0.34 6.15 7.46
CA ALA A 85 1.64 5.55 7.73
C ALA A 85 2.58 5.65 6.53
N VAL A 86 2.04 5.59 5.32
CA VAL A 86 2.82 5.75 4.09
C VAL A 86 3.05 7.22 3.76
N GLY A 87 2.16 8.09 4.23
CA GLY A 87 2.28 9.53 4.00
C GLY A 87 1.56 10.04 2.77
N LYS A 88 0.74 9.22 2.15
CA LYS A 88 -0.07 9.64 1.00
C LYS A 88 -1.22 8.66 0.80
N VAL A 89 -2.19 9.06 -0.01
CA VAL A 89 -3.34 8.22 -0.30
C VAL A 89 -2.95 7.21 -1.38
N VAL A 90 -2.76 5.97 -0.99
CA VAL A 90 -2.40 4.88 -1.90
C VAL A 90 -3.60 3.99 -2.18
N ILE A 91 -4.40 3.69 -1.16
CA ILE A 91 -5.59 2.86 -1.31
C ILE A 91 -6.84 3.66 -0.96
N ASN A 92 -7.95 3.30 -1.60
CA ASN A 92 -9.23 3.96 -1.37
C ASN A 92 -10.20 3.11 -0.57
N ASP A 93 -10.00 1.80 -0.55
CA ASP A 93 -10.94 0.88 0.08
C ASP A 93 -10.26 -0.45 0.39
N ILE A 94 -10.97 -1.28 1.12
CA ILE A 94 -10.55 -2.64 1.45
C ILE A 94 -11.69 -3.57 1.12
N ILE A 95 -11.36 -4.71 0.50
CA ILE A 95 -12.31 -5.79 0.26
C ILE A 95 -11.89 -6.99 1.09
N LEU A 96 -12.78 -7.47 1.93
CA LEU A 96 -12.56 -8.62 2.81
C LEU A 96 -13.32 -9.83 2.27
N LYS A 97 -12.63 -10.94 2.12
CA LYS A 97 -13.23 -12.17 1.60
C LYS A 97 -12.95 -13.35 2.49
#